data_f7ab18fc52b653e7a48104d2835fee95
#
_entry.id   f7ab18fc52b653e7a48104d2835fee95
#
_cell.length_a   1.000
_cell.length_b   1.000
_cell.length_c   1.000
_cell.angle_alpha   90.00
_cell.angle_beta   90.00
_cell.angle_gamma   90.00
#
_symmetry.space_group_name_H-M   'P 1'
#
loop_
_entity.id
_entity.type
_entity.pdbx_description
1 polymer ?
#
loop_
_entity_poly.entity_id
_entity_poly.type
_entity_poly.pdbx_seq_one_letter_code
_entity_poly.pdbx_strand_id
1 'polypeptide(L)'
;GAHDGVGYTLQLLNPALLAERTGITVVADLRSRDVAAGGQGAPLVPAFHQQVFAPPAGDWGLVLNIGGIANVSVLPPPDQPAPVRGWDCGPGNALMDAWCQRHTGQPFDQDGRWAASGHVLPALLAQLLREPFLQQAPPKSTGRDLFHWAWLEQQLCAFGDAAAADVQATLTAFTAQACADSVRPFSDGAHTLLVCGGGALNAYLMAQLQQRLPQLQVVSTAARGLPPLQVEAAAFAWLARQCWLGQAGNL
;
A
#
# COMPACT_ATOMS: atom_id res chain seq x y z
N GLY A 1 -11.86 2.80 13.37
CA GLY A 1 -12.28 1.41 13.47
C GLY A 1 -13.77 1.27 13.57
N ALA A 2 -14.34 0.27 12.90
CA ALA A 2 -15.75 -0.06 13.03
C ALA A 2 -15.98 -0.76 14.38
N HIS A 3 -16.83 -0.17 15.23
CA HIS A 3 -17.40 -0.84 16.37
C HIS A 3 -18.87 -1.12 16.07
N ASP A 4 -19.29 -2.39 16.16
CA ASP A 4 -20.69 -2.86 16.08
C ASP A 4 -21.49 -2.40 14.84
N GLY A 5 -20.85 -2.38 13.67
CA GLY A 5 -21.48 -2.02 12.41
C GLY A 5 -21.72 -0.51 12.20
N VAL A 6 -21.27 0.33 13.13
CA VAL A 6 -21.33 1.80 13.02
C VAL A 6 -19.92 2.35 13.16
N GLY A 7 -19.18 2.38 12.06
CA GLY A 7 -17.85 3.00 12.01
C GLY A 7 -17.93 4.47 11.63
N TYR A 8 -16.92 5.24 12.05
CA TYR A 8 -16.69 6.57 11.51
C TYR A 8 -15.20 6.77 11.24
N THR A 9 -14.89 7.73 10.38
CA THR A 9 -13.51 8.14 10.07
C THR A 9 -13.41 9.65 10.23
N LEU A 10 -12.27 10.13 10.69
CA LEU A 10 -12.01 11.56 10.86
C LEU A 10 -10.69 11.93 10.18
N GLN A 11 -10.76 12.84 9.22
CA GLN A 11 -9.59 13.42 8.57
C GLN A 11 -9.27 14.76 9.22
N LEU A 12 -8.07 14.89 9.79
CA LEU A 12 -7.59 16.12 10.41
C LEU A 12 -7.10 17.10 9.34
N LEU A 13 -8.04 17.58 8.53
CA LEU A 13 -7.84 18.58 7.49
C LEU A 13 -8.78 19.76 7.73
N ASN A 14 -8.32 20.98 7.46
CA ASN A 14 -9.19 22.16 7.41
C ASN A 14 -9.43 22.59 5.96
N PRO A 15 -10.43 22.02 5.27
CA PRO A 15 -10.71 22.31 3.86
C PRO A 15 -11.16 23.75 3.65
N ALA A 16 -11.88 24.35 4.63
CA ALA A 16 -12.32 25.74 4.55
C ALA A 16 -11.11 26.69 4.55
N LEU A 17 -10.14 26.47 5.42
CA LEU A 17 -8.91 27.28 5.47
C LEU A 17 -8.09 27.11 4.17
N LEU A 18 -8.03 25.90 3.62
CA LEU A 18 -7.34 25.65 2.35
C LEU A 18 -8.01 26.41 1.20
N ALA A 19 -9.33 26.34 1.09
CA ALA A 19 -10.09 27.06 0.07
C ALA A 19 -9.92 28.59 0.21
N GLU A 20 -10.01 29.11 1.43
CA GLU A 20 -9.83 30.55 1.71
C GLU A 20 -8.44 31.05 1.33
N ARG A 21 -7.39 30.29 1.66
CA ARG A 21 -6.00 30.72 1.39
C ARG A 21 -5.58 30.58 -0.06
N THR A 22 -6.19 29.66 -0.80
CA THR A 22 -5.80 29.37 -2.18
C THR A 22 -6.73 29.95 -3.23
N GLY A 23 -7.96 30.28 -2.86
CA GLY A 23 -9.04 30.64 -3.79
C GLY A 23 -9.49 29.46 -4.69
N ILE A 24 -9.08 28.22 -4.35
CA ILE A 24 -9.40 27.01 -5.12
C ILE A 24 -10.53 26.25 -4.42
N THR A 25 -11.51 25.78 -5.19
CA THR A 25 -12.56 24.90 -4.67
C THR A 25 -11.95 23.61 -4.12
N VAL A 26 -12.29 23.27 -2.88
CA VAL A 26 -11.77 22.09 -2.19
C VAL A 26 -12.88 21.05 -2.06
N VAL A 27 -12.61 19.84 -2.53
CA VAL A 27 -13.42 18.63 -2.27
C VAL A 27 -12.70 17.82 -1.18
N ALA A 28 -13.43 17.55 -0.09
CA ALA A 28 -12.87 16.88 1.07
C ALA A 28 -13.83 15.80 1.60
N ASP A 29 -13.37 15.07 2.64
CA ASP A 29 -14.16 14.03 3.30
C ASP A 29 -14.60 12.89 2.36
N LEU A 30 -13.69 12.41 1.55
CA LEU A 30 -13.94 11.34 0.57
C LEU A 30 -14.12 9.95 1.21
N ARG A 31 -13.81 9.79 2.51
CA ARG A 31 -13.84 8.50 3.22
C ARG A 31 -15.13 8.25 4.02
N SER A 32 -15.73 9.30 4.57
CA SER A 32 -16.87 9.15 5.49
C SER A 32 -18.07 8.50 4.83
N ARG A 33 -18.34 8.82 3.55
CA ARG A 33 -19.44 8.23 2.81
C ARG A 33 -19.24 6.73 2.55
N ASP A 34 -18.01 6.31 2.25
CA ASP A 34 -17.66 4.90 2.07
C ASP A 34 -17.88 4.11 3.38
N VAL A 35 -17.38 4.64 4.50
CA VAL A 35 -17.60 4.03 5.83
C VAL A 35 -19.08 3.97 6.19
N ALA A 36 -19.84 5.02 5.93
CA ALA A 36 -21.30 5.06 6.18
C ALA A 36 -22.07 4.07 5.30
N ALA A 37 -21.55 3.73 4.13
CA ALA A 37 -22.10 2.70 3.25
C ALA A 37 -21.65 1.27 3.61
N GLY A 38 -20.86 1.09 4.67
CA GLY A 38 -20.37 -0.21 5.13
C GLY A 38 -18.97 -0.57 4.60
N GLY A 39 -18.30 0.33 3.89
CA GLY A 39 -16.93 0.16 3.43
C GLY A 39 -15.89 0.40 4.52
N GLN A 40 -14.62 0.21 4.18
CA GLN A 40 -13.49 0.35 5.10
C GLN A 40 -12.90 1.77 5.13
N GLY A 41 -13.32 2.67 4.23
CA GLY A 41 -12.76 4.00 4.07
C GLY A 41 -11.35 4.03 3.44
N ALA A 42 -10.75 2.89 3.22
CA ALA A 42 -9.46 2.69 2.56
C ALA A 42 -9.33 1.23 2.08
N PRO A 43 -8.63 1.01 0.93
CA PRO A 43 -8.12 2.02 -0.01
C PRO A 43 -9.24 2.64 -0.86
N LEU A 44 -9.10 3.91 -1.29
CA LEU A 44 -10.03 4.60 -2.20
C LEU A 44 -9.56 4.60 -3.66
N VAL A 45 -8.38 4.05 -3.92
CA VAL A 45 -7.72 4.11 -5.24
C VAL A 45 -8.15 3.03 -6.26
N PRO A 46 -8.84 1.92 -5.92
CA PRO A 46 -9.10 0.84 -6.86
C PRO A 46 -9.86 1.28 -8.11
N ALA A 47 -10.89 2.14 -7.97
CA ALA A 47 -11.66 2.66 -9.11
C ALA A 47 -10.81 3.53 -10.04
N PHE A 48 -9.91 4.36 -9.48
CA PHE A 48 -8.96 5.13 -10.25
C PHE A 48 -7.95 4.23 -10.96
N HIS A 49 -7.44 3.20 -10.28
CA HIS A 49 -6.53 2.23 -10.90
C HIS A 49 -7.18 1.54 -12.09
N GLN A 50 -8.45 1.14 -11.98
CA GLN A 50 -9.20 0.57 -13.12
C GLN A 50 -9.30 1.56 -14.28
N GLN A 51 -9.52 2.85 -14.00
CA GLN A 51 -9.64 3.85 -15.06
C GLN A 51 -8.32 4.10 -15.80
N VAL A 52 -7.17 4.04 -15.09
CA VAL A 52 -5.87 4.47 -15.64
C VAL A 52 -4.99 3.28 -16.03
N PHE A 53 -5.11 2.16 -15.33
CA PHE A 53 -4.27 0.98 -15.49
C PHE A 53 -5.05 -0.26 -15.93
N ALA A 54 -6.25 -0.06 -16.53
CA ALA A 54 -7.05 -1.18 -17.04
C ALA A 54 -6.16 -2.15 -17.84
N PRO A 55 -6.24 -3.46 -17.56
CA PRO A 55 -5.47 -4.46 -18.30
C PRO A 55 -6.03 -4.62 -19.73
N PRO A 56 -5.28 -5.27 -20.64
CA PRO A 56 -5.83 -5.74 -21.89
C PRO A 56 -7.03 -6.69 -21.71
N ALA A 57 -7.84 -6.84 -22.75
CA ALA A 57 -8.92 -7.83 -22.75
C ALA A 57 -8.37 -9.25 -22.48
N GLY A 58 -9.05 -9.97 -21.59
CA GLY A 58 -8.66 -11.32 -21.16
C GLY A 58 -7.64 -11.36 -20.01
N ASP A 59 -6.94 -10.25 -19.71
CA ASP A 59 -5.92 -10.21 -18.66
C ASP A 59 -6.47 -9.58 -17.36
N TRP A 60 -5.96 -10.04 -16.22
CA TRP A 60 -6.16 -9.38 -14.93
C TRP A 60 -5.07 -8.33 -14.68
N GLY A 61 -5.46 -7.19 -14.13
CA GLY A 61 -4.54 -6.12 -13.70
C GLY A 61 -4.25 -6.19 -12.22
N LEU A 62 -3.00 -5.95 -11.84
CA LEU A 62 -2.56 -5.89 -10.45
C LEU A 62 -1.79 -4.58 -10.23
N VAL A 63 -2.25 -3.77 -9.27
CA VAL A 63 -1.58 -2.52 -8.87
C VAL A 63 -1.32 -2.57 -7.38
N LEU A 64 -0.06 -2.45 -6.99
CA LEU A 64 0.41 -2.44 -5.61
C LEU A 64 0.91 -1.04 -5.26
N ASN A 65 0.27 -0.39 -4.33
CA ASN A 65 0.75 0.86 -3.75
C ASN A 65 1.55 0.57 -2.48
N ILE A 66 2.81 0.98 -2.43
CA ILE A 66 3.67 0.86 -1.25
C ILE A 66 3.97 2.26 -0.72
N GLY A 67 3.04 2.77 0.09
CA GLY A 67 3.20 3.92 0.96
C GLY A 67 3.68 3.51 2.34
N GLY A 68 3.27 4.20 3.40
CA GLY A 68 3.51 3.76 4.78
C GLY A 68 2.87 2.39 5.08
N ILE A 69 1.65 2.20 4.62
CA ILE A 69 0.94 0.91 4.52
C ILE A 69 0.89 0.53 3.05
N ALA A 70 0.99 -0.76 2.75
CA ALA A 70 0.86 -1.27 1.39
C ALA A 70 -0.58 -1.74 1.12
N ASN A 71 -1.09 -1.44 -0.07
CA ASN A 71 -2.39 -1.92 -0.53
C ASN A 71 -2.34 -2.38 -1.99
N VAL A 72 -3.20 -3.33 -2.32
CA VAL A 72 -3.32 -3.88 -3.67
C VAL A 72 -4.69 -3.58 -4.24
N SER A 73 -4.73 -3.35 -5.56
CA SER A 73 -5.94 -3.33 -6.38
C SER A 73 -5.89 -4.47 -7.38
N VAL A 74 -6.97 -5.21 -7.47
CA VAL A 74 -7.18 -6.30 -8.45
C VAL A 74 -8.23 -5.81 -9.44
N LEU A 75 -7.82 -5.70 -10.69
CA LEU A 75 -8.56 -5.08 -11.78
C LEU A 75 -9.02 -6.17 -12.74
N PRO A 76 -10.34 -6.36 -12.92
CA PRO A 76 -10.85 -7.34 -13.88
C PRO A 76 -10.54 -6.93 -15.32
N PRO A 77 -10.47 -7.93 -16.24
CA PRO A 77 -10.44 -7.66 -17.66
C PRO A 77 -11.66 -6.83 -18.10
N PRO A 78 -11.50 -5.91 -19.09
CA PRO A 78 -12.62 -5.08 -19.55
C PRO A 78 -13.78 -5.85 -20.15
N ASP A 79 -13.54 -7.07 -20.62
CA ASP A 79 -14.51 -7.98 -21.26
C ASP A 79 -15.15 -8.97 -20.27
N GLN A 80 -14.79 -8.92 -18.98
CA GLN A 80 -15.36 -9.79 -17.95
C GLN A 80 -16.07 -8.98 -16.87
N PRO A 81 -17.35 -9.26 -16.58
CA PRO A 81 -18.10 -8.58 -15.53
C PRO A 81 -17.66 -9.10 -14.14
N ALA A 82 -16.64 -8.51 -13.57
CA ALA A 82 -16.19 -8.81 -12.22
C ALA A 82 -15.94 -7.49 -11.45
N PRO A 83 -16.14 -7.48 -10.12
CA PRO A 83 -15.88 -6.28 -9.33
C PRO A 83 -14.39 -5.97 -9.24
N VAL A 84 -14.05 -4.70 -9.32
CA VAL A 84 -12.75 -4.19 -8.89
C VAL A 84 -12.65 -4.38 -7.38
N ARG A 85 -11.51 -4.87 -6.90
CA ARG A 85 -11.27 -5.10 -5.47
C ARG A 85 -9.98 -4.43 -5.02
N GLY A 86 -9.93 -4.03 -3.75
CA GLY A 86 -8.71 -3.53 -3.14
C GLY A 86 -8.73 -3.72 -1.63
N TRP A 87 -7.55 -3.93 -1.04
CA TRP A 87 -7.37 -4.12 0.41
C TRP A 87 -5.93 -3.82 0.81
N ASP A 88 -5.72 -3.60 2.11
CA ASP A 88 -4.38 -3.42 2.66
C ASP A 88 -3.67 -4.76 2.82
N CYS A 89 -2.42 -4.80 2.36
CA CYS A 89 -1.56 -5.99 2.40
C CYS A 89 -0.88 -6.16 3.77
N GLY A 90 -0.52 -5.05 4.40
CA GLY A 90 0.29 -4.98 5.61
C GLY A 90 1.18 -3.74 5.61
N PRO A 91 2.30 -3.74 6.36
CA PRO A 91 3.20 -2.60 6.37
C PRO A 91 3.82 -2.41 4.99
N GLY A 92 3.92 -1.14 4.59
CA GLY A 92 4.74 -0.70 3.48
C GLY A 92 6.10 -0.20 3.98
N ASN A 93 6.37 1.10 3.80
CA ASN A 93 7.62 1.72 4.20
C ASN A 93 7.67 2.08 5.69
N ALA A 94 6.54 2.16 6.42
CA ALA A 94 6.47 2.77 7.74
C ALA A 94 7.47 2.18 8.75
N LEU A 95 7.61 0.86 8.80
CA LEU A 95 8.53 0.21 9.73
C LEU A 95 9.99 0.35 9.27
N MET A 96 10.25 0.23 7.98
CA MET A 96 11.58 0.41 7.38
C MET A 96 12.09 1.84 7.59
N ASP A 97 11.24 2.84 7.35
CA ASP A 97 11.58 4.25 7.50
C ASP A 97 11.83 4.60 8.97
N ALA A 98 10.97 4.13 9.89
CA ALA A 98 11.15 4.34 11.33
C ALA A 98 12.46 3.73 11.85
N TRP A 99 12.80 2.53 11.38
CA TRP A 99 14.05 1.86 11.74
C TRP A 99 15.27 2.60 11.16
N CYS A 100 15.20 2.97 9.87
CA CYS A 100 16.26 3.74 9.21
C CYS A 100 16.50 5.08 9.91
N GLN A 101 15.43 5.85 10.18
CA GLN A 101 15.53 7.12 10.88
C GLN A 101 16.21 7.00 12.25
N ARG A 102 15.87 5.96 13.01
CA ARG A 102 16.42 5.75 14.35
C ARG A 102 17.90 5.39 14.34
N HIS A 103 18.35 4.60 13.38
CA HIS A 103 19.71 4.05 13.37
C HIS A 103 20.71 4.83 12.49
N THR A 104 20.19 5.58 11.50
CA THR A 104 21.05 6.30 10.55
C THR A 104 20.81 7.82 10.57
N GLY A 105 19.71 8.28 11.17
CA GLY A 105 19.26 9.66 11.10
C GLY A 105 18.63 10.04 9.74
N GLN A 106 18.61 9.14 8.77
CA GLN A 106 18.00 9.37 7.46
C GLN A 106 16.50 9.04 7.49
N PRO A 107 15.64 9.80 6.80
CA PRO A 107 14.20 9.57 6.83
C PRO A 107 13.76 8.26 6.19
N PHE A 108 14.54 7.69 5.30
CA PHE A 108 14.33 6.41 4.63
C PHE A 108 15.65 5.85 4.07
N ASP A 109 15.65 4.57 3.75
CA ASP A 109 16.78 3.86 3.13
C ASP A 109 16.75 4.07 1.60
N GLN A 110 17.64 4.96 1.13
CA GLN A 110 17.74 5.32 -0.28
C GLN A 110 18.05 4.08 -1.14
N ASP A 111 17.18 3.75 -2.09
CA ASP A 111 17.26 2.56 -2.98
C ASP A 111 17.32 1.22 -2.23
N GLY A 112 17.12 1.19 -0.91
CA GLY A 112 17.28 -0.01 -0.08
C GLY A 112 18.72 -0.46 0.08
N ARG A 113 19.70 0.45 -0.08
CA ARG A 113 21.12 0.13 -0.06
C ARG A 113 21.58 -0.35 1.32
N TRP A 114 21.06 0.22 2.36
CA TRP A 114 21.39 -0.20 3.72
C TRP A 114 20.80 -1.57 4.03
N ALA A 115 19.55 -1.83 3.68
CA ALA A 115 18.93 -3.15 3.77
C ALA A 115 19.71 -4.20 2.95
N ALA A 116 20.16 -3.84 1.75
CA ALA A 116 20.95 -4.73 0.89
C ALA A 116 22.33 -5.08 1.45
N SER A 117 22.86 -4.31 2.40
CA SER A 117 24.12 -4.61 3.09
C SER A 117 23.95 -5.57 4.28
N GLY A 118 22.72 -5.79 4.73
CA GLY A 118 22.39 -6.72 5.81
C GLY A 118 21.93 -8.09 5.31
N HIS A 119 21.69 -8.98 6.27
CA HIS A 119 21.17 -10.32 6.02
C HIS A 119 19.78 -10.47 6.64
N VAL A 120 18.87 -11.09 5.92
CA VAL A 120 17.54 -11.40 6.46
C VAL A 120 17.68 -12.39 7.62
N LEU A 121 17.10 -12.06 8.77
CA LEU A 121 17.04 -12.91 9.96
C LEU A 121 15.80 -13.82 9.86
N PRO A 122 15.93 -15.11 9.54
CA PRO A 122 14.77 -15.97 9.26
C PRO A 122 13.81 -16.10 10.45
N ALA A 123 14.36 -16.15 11.67
CA ALA A 123 13.54 -16.27 12.89
C ALA A 123 12.71 -15.00 13.12
N LEU A 124 13.28 -13.81 12.94
CA LEU A 124 12.56 -12.54 13.05
C LEU A 124 11.51 -12.43 11.94
N LEU A 125 11.86 -12.74 10.70
CA LEU A 125 10.89 -12.71 9.59
C LEU A 125 9.70 -13.64 9.87
N ALA A 126 9.97 -14.86 10.32
CA ALA A 126 8.91 -15.83 10.66
C ALA A 126 8.02 -15.31 11.81
N GLN A 127 8.59 -14.60 12.79
CA GLN A 127 7.83 -13.99 13.88
C GLN A 127 6.93 -12.85 13.36
N LEU A 128 7.47 -11.93 12.55
CA LEU A 128 6.71 -10.82 11.97
C LEU A 128 5.54 -11.31 11.11
N LEU A 129 5.74 -12.38 10.34
CA LEU A 129 4.70 -12.98 9.49
C LEU A 129 3.57 -13.68 10.26
N ARG A 130 3.69 -13.86 11.59
CA ARG A 130 2.62 -14.37 12.44
C ARG A 130 1.57 -13.31 12.80
N GLU A 131 1.78 -12.05 12.41
CA GLU A 131 0.80 -10.99 12.67
C GLU A 131 -0.59 -11.40 12.18
N PRO A 132 -1.62 -11.46 13.06
CA PRO A 132 -2.95 -11.97 12.70
C PRO A 132 -3.61 -11.23 11.55
N PHE A 133 -3.37 -9.91 11.42
CA PHE A 133 -3.89 -9.13 10.31
C PHE A 133 -3.51 -9.71 8.93
N LEU A 134 -2.31 -10.25 8.78
CA LEU A 134 -1.84 -10.78 7.51
C LEU A 134 -2.65 -12.00 7.05
N GLN A 135 -3.20 -12.75 8.00
CA GLN A 135 -3.99 -13.97 7.76
C GLN A 135 -5.48 -13.68 7.50
N GLN A 136 -5.93 -12.46 7.67
CA GLN A 136 -7.33 -12.08 7.40
C GLN A 136 -7.64 -12.13 5.91
N ALA A 137 -8.84 -12.61 5.58
CA ALA A 137 -9.36 -12.53 4.22
C ALA A 137 -9.79 -11.09 3.88
N PRO A 138 -9.66 -10.65 2.60
CA PRO A 138 -10.28 -9.41 2.15
C PRO A 138 -11.82 -9.45 2.25
N PRO A 139 -12.48 -8.29 2.50
CA PRO A 139 -11.92 -6.95 2.63
C PRO A 139 -11.25 -6.74 3.99
N LYS A 140 -10.07 -6.15 3.99
CA LYS A 140 -9.33 -5.79 5.22
C LYS A 140 -8.61 -4.48 5.06
N SER A 141 -8.53 -3.71 6.15
CA SER A 141 -7.80 -2.45 6.22
C SER A 141 -6.99 -2.36 7.51
N THR A 142 -5.85 -1.72 7.47
CA THR A 142 -4.95 -1.50 8.60
C THR A 142 -4.32 -0.11 8.49
N GLY A 143 -3.54 0.26 9.51
CA GLY A 143 -2.91 1.55 9.55
C GLY A 143 -1.65 1.57 10.41
N ARG A 144 -1.14 2.78 10.64
CA ARG A 144 -0.03 3.02 11.56
C ARG A 144 -0.44 2.84 13.03
N ASP A 145 -1.70 2.59 13.33
CA ASP A 145 -2.23 2.18 14.62
C ASP A 145 -1.82 0.73 14.97
N LEU A 146 -1.63 -0.14 13.97
CA LEU A 146 -1.08 -1.48 14.16
C LEU A 146 0.43 -1.50 13.91
N PHE A 147 0.87 -1.08 12.71
CA PHE A 147 2.28 -1.15 12.32
C PHE A 147 3.02 0.13 12.71
N HIS A 148 3.33 0.25 14.01
CA HIS A 148 4.00 1.40 14.61
C HIS A 148 5.26 0.99 15.38
N TRP A 149 6.00 1.99 15.87
CA TRP A 149 7.27 1.76 16.55
C TRP A 149 7.15 0.80 17.74
N ALA A 150 6.18 0.99 18.64
CA ALA A 150 6.04 0.16 19.84
C ALA A 150 5.70 -1.32 19.49
N TRP A 151 4.94 -1.56 18.40
CA TRP A 151 4.73 -2.91 17.89
C TRP A 151 6.06 -3.52 17.43
N LEU A 152 6.88 -2.77 16.69
CA LEU A 152 8.18 -3.26 16.23
C LEU A 152 9.13 -3.54 17.39
N GLU A 153 9.22 -2.65 18.40
CA GLU A 153 10.02 -2.87 19.59
C GLU A 153 9.66 -4.18 20.29
N GLN A 154 8.36 -4.46 20.42
CA GLN A 154 7.89 -5.72 21.01
C GLN A 154 8.37 -6.94 20.19
N GLN A 155 8.33 -6.87 18.85
CA GLN A 155 8.81 -7.96 18.00
C GLN A 155 10.32 -8.16 18.13
N LEU A 156 11.06 -7.11 18.42
CA LEU A 156 12.52 -7.13 18.53
C LEU A 156 13.06 -7.54 19.91
N CYS A 157 12.21 -7.72 20.92
CA CYS A 157 12.65 -8.05 22.30
C CYS A 157 13.60 -9.25 22.38
N ALA A 158 13.42 -10.25 21.52
CA ALA A 158 14.28 -11.45 21.48
C ALA A 158 15.48 -11.32 20.52
N PHE A 159 15.66 -10.16 19.89
CA PHE A 159 16.67 -9.91 18.85
C PHE A 159 17.56 -8.69 19.15
N GLY A 160 17.78 -8.41 20.45
CA GLY A 160 18.51 -7.22 20.90
C GLY A 160 19.95 -7.11 20.37
N ASP A 161 20.60 -8.24 20.09
CA ASP A 161 21.97 -8.29 19.57
C ASP A 161 22.05 -8.28 18.03
N ALA A 162 20.89 -8.19 17.34
CA ALA A 162 20.87 -8.18 15.88
C ALA A 162 21.48 -6.89 15.33
N ALA A 163 22.30 -7.03 14.29
CA ALA A 163 22.83 -5.86 13.59
C ALA A 163 21.69 -5.04 12.97
N ALA A 164 21.77 -3.71 13.07
CA ALA A 164 20.70 -2.84 12.60
C ALA A 164 20.43 -2.98 11.09
N ALA A 165 21.45 -3.25 10.28
CA ALA A 165 21.31 -3.52 8.85
C ALA A 165 20.55 -4.84 8.59
N ASP A 166 20.75 -5.87 9.43
CA ASP A 166 20.05 -7.16 9.29
C ASP A 166 18.55 -7.02 9.65
N VAL A 167 18.24 -6.21 10.65
CA VAL A 167 16.86 -5.86 10.96
C VAL A 167 16.22 -5.10 9.78
N GLN A 168 16.92 -4.11 9.19
CA GLN A 168 16.43 -3.39 8.02
C GLN A 168 16.18 -4.33 6.83
N ALA A 169 17.11 -5.24 6.54
CA ALA A 169 16.93 -6.27 5.51
C ALA A 169 15.72 -7.15 5.79
N THR A 170 15.50 -7.51 7.05
CA THR A 170 14.38 -8.34 7.47
C THR A 170 13.04 -7.61 7.35
N LEU A 171 12.98 -6.31 7.71
CA LEU A 171 11.78 -5.48 7.53
C LEU A 171 11.44 -5.31 6.05
N THR A 172 12.45 -5.14 5.19
CA THR A 172 12.24 -5.08 3.73
C THR A 172 11.70 -6.41 3.19
N ALA A 173 12.27 -7.53 3.65
CA ALA A 173 11.78 -8.86 3.30
C ALA A 173 10.35 -9.12 3.81
N PHE A 174 10.00 -8.61 4.99
CA PHE A 174 8.67 -8.69 5.59
C PHE A 174 7.62 -7.95 4.73
N THR A 175 7.89 -6.69 4.36
CA THR A 175 7.03 -5.93 3.45
C THR A 175 6.87 -6.65 2.11
N ALA A 176 7.96 -7.11 1.52
CA ALA A 176 7.91 -7.84 0.24
C ALA A 176 7.09 -9.13 0.33
N GLN A 177 7.23 -9.88 1.44
CA GLN A 177 6.49 -11.13 1.64
C GLN A 177 5.00 -10.86 1.85
N ALA A 178 4.63 -9.92 2.72
CA ALA A 178 3.23 -9.57 2.97
C ALA A 178 2.52 -9.10 1.69
N CYS A 179 3.19 -8.28 0.88
CA CYS A 179 2.68 -7.85 -0.42
C CYS A 179 2.54 -9.03 -1.40
N ALA A 180 3.57 -9.88 -1.51
CA ALA A 180 3.54 -11.03 -2.41
C ALA A 180 2.44 -12.03 -2.05
N ASP A 181 2.23 -12.30 -0.76
CA ASP A 181 1.20 -13.23 -0.30
C ASP A 181 -0.21 -12.67 -0.55
N SER A 182 -0.39 -11.34 -0.48
CA SER A 182 -1.65 -10.67 -0.86
C SER A 182 -1.92 -10.70 -2.36
N VAL A 183 -0.88 -10.67 -3.19
CA VAL A 183 -0.99 -10.65 -4.68
C VAL A 183 -1.15 -12.06 -5.26
N ARG A 184 -0.43 -13.04 -4.71
CA ARG A 184 -0.30 -14.41 -5.27
C ARG A 184 -1.63 -15.09 -5.59
N PRO A 185 -2.68 -15.05 -4.75
CA PRO A 185 -3.96 -15.70 -5.04
C PRO A 185 -4.68 -15.12 -6.26
N PHE A 186 -4.27 -13.95 -6.75
CA PHE A 186 -4.89 -13.21 -7.86
C PHE A 186 -3.93 -13.05 -9.05
N SER A 187 -2.84 -13.80 -9.07
CA SER A 187 -1.83 -13.71 -10.14
C SER A 187 -2.18 -14.54 -11.36
N ASP A 188 -3.12 -15.47 -11.26
CA ASP A 188 -3.57 -16.26 -12.40
C ASP A 188 -4.29 -15.36 -13.42
N GLY A 189 -3.81 -15.37 -14.66
CA GLY A 189 -4.29 -14.48 -15.73
C GLY A 189 -3.74 -13.06 -15.69
N ALA A 190 -2.83 -12.75 -14.75
CA ALA A 190 -2.08 -11.50 -14.73
C ALA A 190 -0.63 -11.72 -15.22
N HIS A 191 -0.08 -10.76 -15.93
CA HIS A 191 1.30 -10.80 -16.42
C HIS A 191 2.21 -9.77 -15.75
N THR A 192 1.61 -8.72 -15.22
CA THR A 192 2.35 -7.56 -14.67
C THR A 192 1.79 -7.15 -13.33
N LEU A 193 2.69 -6.88 -12.38
CA LEU A 193 2.40 -6.15 -11.16
C LEU A 193 2.94 -4.72 -11.29
N LEU A 194 2.04 -3.75 -11.38
CA LEU A 194 2.39 -2.32 -11.36
C LEU A 194 2.59 -1.88 -9.92
N VAL A 195 3.72 -1.26 -9.62
CA VAL A 195 4.03 -0.76 -8.27
C VAL A 195 4.09 0.76 -8.26
N CYS A 196 3.38 1.38 -7.32
CA CYS A 196 3.42 2.83 -7.06
C CYS A 196 3.72 3.14 -5.58
N GLY A 197 3.74 4.43 -5.24
CA GLY A 197 4.18 4.91 -3.93
C GLY A 197 5.69 4.94 -3.79
N GLY A 198 6.17 5.35 -2.60
CA GLY A 198 7.60 5.46 -2.30
C GLY A 198 8.38 4.15 -2.43
N GLY A 199 7.73 3.02 -2.12
CA GLY A 199 8.34 1.70 -2.22
C GLY A 199 8.76 1.31 -3.65
N ALA A 200 8.11 1.86 -4.68
CA ALA A 200 8.51 1.66 -6.08
C ALA A 200 9.89 2.25 -6.44
N LEU A 201 10.41 3.15 -5.59
CA LEU A 201 11.74 3.75 -5.75
C LEU A 201 12.82 2.99 -4.96
N ASN A 202 12.46 2.01 -4.16
CA ASN A 202 13.38 1.17 -3.42
C ASN A 202 13.76 -0.04 -4.29
N ALA A 203 14.90 0.03 -4.95
CA ALA A 203 15.37 -1.00 -5.88
C ALA A 203 15.51 -2.38 -5.22
N TYR A 204 15.97 -2.42 -3.94
CA TYR A 204 16.10 -3.68 -3.21
C TYR A 204 14.74 -4.31 -2.90
N LEU A 205 13.75 -3.50 -2.47
CA LEU A 205 12.37 -3.97 -2.25
C LEU A 205 11.75 -4.49 -3.54
N MET A 206 11.93 -3.77 -4.66
CA MET A 206 11.43 -4.22 -5.98
C MET A 206 12.04 -5.55 -6.41
N ALA A 207 13.34 -5.74 -6.20
CA ALA A 207 14.01 -7.03 -6.45
C ALA A 207 13.48 -8.15 -5.55
N GLN A 208 13.23 -7.86 -4.27
CA GLN A 208 12.64 -8.81 -3.32
C GLN A 208 11.21 -9.23 -3.72
N LEU A 209 10.41 -8.29 -4.25
CA LEU A 209 9.08 -8.60 -4.80
C LEU A 209 9.18 -9.47 -6.05
N GLN A 210 10.06 -9.12 -6.99
CA GLN A 210 10.27 -9.89 -8.22
C GLN A 210 10.69 -11.34 -7.92
N GLN A 211 11.56 -11.56 -6.94
CA GLN A 211 11.97 -12.91 -6.51
C GLN A 211 10.80 -13.73 -5.95
N ARG A 212 9.85 -13.09 -5.27
CA ARG A 212 8.70 -13.76 -4.65
C ARG A 212 7.52 -13.99 -5.61
N LEU A 213 7.52 -13.27 -6.71
CA LEU A 213 6.49 -13.31 -7.76
C LEU A 213 7.13 -13.53 -9.13
N PRO A 214 7.84 -14.67 -9.33
CA PRO A 214 8.59 -14.92 -10.57
C PRO A 214 7.70 -15.05 -11.81
N GLN A 215 6.41 -15.32 -11.62
CA GLN A 215 5.42 -15.43 -12.69
C GLN A 215 4.92 -14.06 -13.20
N LEU A 216 5.17 -12.98 -12.46
CA LEU A 216 4.77 -11.62 -12.81
C LEU A 216 6.00 -10.78 -13.18
N GLN A 217 5.82 -9.86 -14.09
CA GLN A 217 6.77 -8.77 -14.29
C GLN A 217 6.47 -7.65 -13.30
N VAL A 218 7.35 -7.44 -12.31
CA VAL A 218 7.19 -6.38 -11.30
C VAL A 218 7.83 -5.09 -11.81
N VAL A 219 7.02 -4.07 -12.08
CA VAL A 219 7.48 -2.79 -12.65
C VAL A 219 6.81 -1.60 -11.98
N SER A 220 7.48 -0.44 -12.02
CA SER A 220 6.88 0.83 -11.58
C SER A 220 5.76 1.29 -12.51
N THR A 221 4.75 1.99 -11.98
CA THR A 221 3.71 2.66 -12.77
C THR A 221 4.25 3.67 -13.79
N ALA A 222 5.51 4.13 -13.63
CA ALA A 222 6.20 4.93 -14.64
C ALA A 222 6.26 4.24 -16.02
N ALA A 223 6.30 2.90 -16.06
CA ALA A 223 6.23 2.11 -17.30
C ALA A 223 4.90 2.27 -18.04
N ARG A 224 3.87 2.78 -17.37
CA ARG A 224 2.55 3.09 -17.92
C ARG A 224 2.29 4.60 -18.01
N GLY A 225 3.34 5.42 -17.92
CA GLY A 225 3.29 6.87 -18.11
C GLY A 225 2.86 7.68 -16.88
N LEU A 226 2.61 7.05 -15.74
CA LEU A 226 2.28 7.76 -14.48
C LEU A 226 3.36 7.51 -13.42
N PRO A 227 4.14 8.55 -13.04
CA PRO A 227 5.19 8.42 -12.03
C PRO A 227 4.64 7.88 -10.70
N PRO A 228 5.36 6.98 -10.00
CA PRO A 228 4.84 6.28 -8.83
C PRO A 228 4.45 7.18 -7.67
N LEU A 229 5.10 8.33 -7.49
CA LEU A 229 4.77 9.30 -6.44
C LEU A 229 3.58 10.20 -6.81
N GLN A 230 3.11 10.18 -8.05
CA GLN A 230 1.99 11.02 -8.49
C GLN A 230 0.66 10.26 -8.52
N VAL A 231 0.66 8.94 -8.38
CA VAL A 231 -0.53 8.10 -8.47
C VAL A 231 -1.57 8.50 -7.43
N GLU A 232 -1.19 8.70 -6.18
CA GLU A 232 -2.12 9.07 -5.11
C GLU A 232 -2.72 10.47 -5.33
N ALA A 233 -1.89 11.45 -5.69
CA ALA A 233 -2.36 12.81 -5.98
C ALA A 233 -3.34 12.81 -7.18
N ALA A 234 -3.03 12.06 -8.24
CA ALA A 234 -3.90 11.90 -9.40
C ALA A 234 -5.22 11.20 -9.02
N ALA A 235 -5.17 10.18 -8.14
CA ALA A 235 -6.36 9.47 -7.67
C ALA A 235 -7.30 10.41 -6.89
N PHE A 236 -6.78 11.23 -5.97
CA PHE A 236 -7.59 12.18 -5.23
C PHE A 236 -8.14 13.30 -6.14
N ALA A 237 -7.38 13.77 -7.12
CA ALA A 237 -7.88 14.70 -8.14
C ALA A 237 -9.02 14.07 -8.97
N TRP A 238 -8.89 12.80 -9.34
CA TRP A 238 -9.93 12.05 -10.05
C TRP A 238 -11.17 11.85 -9.17
N LEU A 239 -11.02 11.51 -7.88
CA LEU A 239 -12.14 11.40 -6.94
C LEU A 239 -12.89 12.73 -6.78
N ALA A 240 -12.16 13.85 -6.69
CA ALA A 240 -12.77 15.18 -6.64
C ALA A 240 -13.56 15.48 -7.93
N ARG A 241 -13.02 15.11 -9.10
CA ARG A 241 -13.74 15.22 -10.38
C ARG A 241 -15.01 14.37 -10.41
N GLN A 242 -14.95 13.11 -9.94
CA GLN A 242 -16.12 12.24 -9.86
C GLN A 242 -17.22 12.86 -8.96
N CYS A 243 -16.81 13.38 -7.80
CA CYS A 243 -17.73 14.09 -6.91
C CYS A 243 -18.40 15.30 -7.60
N TRP A 244 -17.61 16.11 -8.28
CA TRP A 244 -18.11 17.28 -9.03
C TRP A 244 -19.10 16.91 -10.12
N LEU A 245 -18.89 15.78 -10.79
CA LEU A 245 -19.76 15.28 -11.86
C LEU A 245 -20.96 14.45 -11.34
N GLY A 246 -21.11 14.26 -10.02
CA GLY A 246 -22.13 13.40 -9.44
C GLY A 246 -21.97 11.91 -9.80
N GLN A 247 -20.74 11.49 -10.12
CA GLN A 247 -20.41 10.12 -10.49
C GLN A 247 -19.84 9.36 -9.28
N ALA A 248 -19.99 8.04 -9.25
CA ALA A 248 -19.35 7.21 -8.23
C ALA A 248 -17.84 7.27 -8.35
N GLY A 249 -17.15 7.53 -7.24
CA GLY A 249 -15.71 7.51 -7.13
C GLY A 249 -15.18 6.25 -6.45
N ASN A 250 -16.07 5.50 -5.78
CA ASN A 250 -15.77 4.20 -5.19
C ASN A 250 -16.77 3.16 -5.71
N LEU A 251 -16.32 1.89 -5.75
CA LEU A 251 -17.06 0.79 -6.38
C LEU A 251 -17.46 -0.26 -5.34
#